data_086590e6a735020a69a7fe9c2379d526
#
_entry.id   086590e6a735020a69a7fe9c2379d526
#
_cell.length_a   1.000
_cell.length_b   1.000
_cell.length_c   1.000
_cell.angle_alpha   90.00
_cell.angle_beta   90.00
_cell.angle_gamma   90.00
#
_symmetry.space_group_name_H-M   'P 1'
#
loop_
_entity.id
_entity.type
_entity.pdbx_description
1 polymer ?
#
loop_
_entity_poly.entity_id
_entity_poly.type
_entity_poly.pdbx_seq_one_letter_code
_entity_poly.pdbx_strand_id
1 'polypeptide(L)'
;IETLRTADSSSQNRNLNVTPQRYLSTSPVRDNVADAYLTQNVPNPFFGILPATTTIGASSTIAREGLLRPYPQFDQVFSTTNDGYSWYHSMQLRLEKRFSKGYTFLGAYTWSKFMQATQYLNQDDLRPSEVISDMDFPHRISVSGIYELPFGKGKPVLNGANSVVEKIVGGWQVSGIYSYQSGPSIGGPNGGANGWAYNN
;
A
#
# COMPACT_ATOMS: atom_id res chain seq x y z
N ILE A 1 -5.27 -14.34 -15.73
CA ILE A 1 -5.67 -13.26 -14.79
C ILE A 1 -6.08 -13.92 -13.50
N GLU A 2 -5.48 -13.50 -12.41
CA GLU A 2 -5.79 -14.01 -11.08
C GLU A 2 -6.36 -12.86 -10.24
N THR A 3 -7.41 -13.15 -9.47
CA THR A 3 -8.04 -12.22 -8.53
C THR A 3 -8.14 -12.89 -7.18
N LEU A 4 -7.50 -12.32 -6.18
CA LEU A 4 -7.58 -12.77 -4.79
C LEU A 4 -8.16 -11.65 -3.94
N ARG A 5 -9.18 -11.95 -3.14
CA ARG A 5 -9.74 -11.07 -2.13
C ARG A 5 -9.66 -11.74 -0.77
N THR A 6 -9.05 -11.06 0.18
CA THR A 6 -8.91 -11.57 1.56
C THR A 6 -9.46 -10.53 2.53
N ALA A 7 -10.10 -11.01 3.61
CA ALA A 7 -10.37 -10.19 4.77
C ALA A 7 -9.05 -9.98 5.54
N ASP A 8 -8.77 -8.74 5.92
CA ASP A 8 -7.65 -8.44 6.79
C ASP A 8 -8.13 -8.52 8.24
N SER A 9 -7.38 -9.25 9.06
CA SER A 9 -7.67 -9.37 10.50
C SER A 9 -7.11 -8.20 11.32
N SER A 10 -6.62 -7.14 10.68
CA SER A 10 -6.13 -5.96 11.37
C SER A 10 -7.27 -5.29 12.14
N SER A 11 -7.11 -5.18 13.45
CA SER A 11 -8.07 -4.50 14.28
C SER A 11 -7.81 -2.99 14.22
N GLN A 12 -8.86 -2.23 13.91
CA GLN A 12 -8.86 -0.78 13.89
C GLN A 12 -9.48 -0.24 15.17
N ASN A 13 -8.74 0.62 15.85
CA ASN A 13 -9.24 1.28 17.06
C ASN A 13 -9.81 2.65 16.69
N ARG A 14 -11.13 2.77 16.63
CA ARG A 14 -11.83 3.99 16.23
C ARG A 14 -12.32 4.74 17.46
N ASN A 15 -12.05 6.04 17.49
CA ASN A 15 -12.76 6.92 18.42
C ASN A 15 -14.10 7.33 17.82
N LEU A 16 -15.20 6.84 18.38
CA LEU A 16 -16.57 7.17 17.94
C LEU A 16 -17.04 8.53 18.47
N ASN A 17 -16.28 9.15 19.37
CA ASN A 17 -16.62 10.42 19.99
C ASN A 17 -15.87 11.58 19.34
N VAL A 18 -16.01 11.70 18.03
CA VAL A 18 -15.45 12.81 17.23
C VAL A 18 -16.54 13.73 16.74
N THR A 19 -16.18 14.94 16.34
CA THR A 19 -17.12 15.91 15.76
C THR A 19 -17.69 15.36 14.46
N PRO A 20 -19.03 15.19 14.34
CA PRO A 20 -19.65 14.63 13.14
C PRO A 20 -19.38 15.48 11.89
N GLN A 21 -19.19 14.81 10.75
CA GLN A 21 -18.87 15.44 9.45
C GLN A 21 -19.81 16.58 9.05
N ARG A 22 -21.07 16.51 9.44
CA ARG A 22 -22.05 17.57 9.14
C ARG A 22 -21.69 18.96 9.70
N TYR A 23 -20.77 19.01 10.67
CA TYR A 23 -20.29 20.26 11.27
C TYR A 23 -18.90 20.66 10.72
N LEU A 24 -18.24 19.76 9.98
CA LEU A 24 -16.95 20.01 9.40
C LEU A 24 -17.09 20.66 8.02
N SER A 25 -16.11 21.45 7.64
CA SER A 25 -16.07 22.04 6.30
C SER A 25 -15.74 20.97 5.25
N THR A 26 -16.38 21.05 4.09
CA THR A 26 -16.05 20.25 2.89
C THR A 26 -15.10 20.99 1.94
N SER A 27 -14.61 22.16 2.35
CA SER A 27 -13.68 22.95 1.56
C SER A 27 -12.30 22.27 1.48
N PRO A 28 -11.63 22.26 0.30
CA PRO A 28 -10.26 21.76 0.18
C PRO A 28 -9.22 22.70 0.80
N VAL A 29 -9.61 23.89 1.24
CA VAL A 29 -8.79 24.86 1.97
C VAL A 29 -9.42 25.10 3.35
N ARG A 30 -8.56 25.47 4.31
CA ARG A 30 -9.00 25.76 5.68
C ARG A 30 -10.16 26.77 5.70
N ASP A 31 -11.24 26.39 6.32
CA ASP A 31 -12.42 27.22 6.51
C ASP A 31 -12.39 27.89 7.88
N ASN A 32 -11.88 29.14 7.90
CA ASN A 32 -11.74 29.89 9.14
C ASN A 32 -13.08 30.20 9.82
N VAL A 33 -14.19 30.19 9.09
CA VAL A 33 -15.53 30.44 9.66
C VAL A 33 -16.01 29.19 10.42
N ALA A 34 -15.89 28.01 9.80
CA ALA A 34 -16.22 26.75 10.45
C ALA A 34 -15.30 26.51 11.66
N ASP A 35 -14.00 26.79 11.52
CA ASP A 35 -13.00 26.65 12.57
C ASP A 35 -13.34 27.56 13.78
N ALA A 36 -13.61 28.84 13.54
CA ALA A 36 -14.01 29.78 14.59
C ALA A 36 -15.32 29.38 15.28
N TYR A 37 -16.27 28.81 14.54
CA TYR A 37 -17.53 28.32 15.11
C TYR A 37 -17.29 27.11 16.03
N LEU A 38 -16.48 26.16 15.63
CA LEU A 38 -16.19 24.92 16.37
C LEU A 38 -15.33 25.19 17.61
N THR A 39 -14.35 26.06 17.50
CA THR A 39 -13.41 26.38 18.59
C THR A 39 -13.93 27.42 19.57
N GLN A 40 -15.08 28.05 19.28
CA GLN A 40 -15.68 29.03 20.19
C GLN A 40 -15.96 28.41 21.54
N ASN A 41 -15.47 29.04 22.63
CA ASN A 41 -15.79 28.64 23.98
C ASN A 41 -17.28 28.99 24.32
N VAL A 42 -18.00 28.00 24.82
CA VAL A 42 -19.40 28.09 25.25
C VAL A 42 -19.52 27.62 26.70
N PRO A 43 -20.59 27.99 27.44
CA PRO A 43 -20.82 27.47 28.78
C PRO A 43 -20.83 25.93 28.78
N ASN A 44 -20.13 25.36 29.75
CA ASN A 44 -20.00 23.90 29.88
C ASN A 44 -21.10 23.37 30.79
N PRO A 45 -22.10 22.62 30.28
CA PRO A 45 -23.19 22.09 31.08
C PRO A 45 -22.76 20.99 32.06
N PHE A 46 -21.56 20.44 31.91
CA PHE A 46 -20.99 19.38 32.76
C PHE A 46 -20.17 19.92 33.93
N PHE A 47 -19.88 21.22 33.94
CA PHE A 47 -19.15 21.86 35.02
C PHE A 47 -19.93 21.77 36.36
N GLY A 48 -19.28 21.24 37.39
CA GLY A 48 -19.87 21.01 38.70
C GLY A 48 -20.79 19.75 38.78
N ILE A 49 -21.06 19.08 37.66
CA ILE A 49 -21.75 17.79 37.59
C ILE A 49 -20.79 16.64 37.53
N LEU A 50 -19.80 16.75 36.63
CA LEU A 50 -18.71 15.77 36.51
C LEU A 50 -17.53 16.15 37.42
N PRO A 51 -16.74 15.16 37.88
CA PRO A 51 -15.58 15.44 38.71
C PRO A 51 -14.59 16.39 38.03
N ALA A 52 -14.06 17.35 38.77
CA ALA A 52 -13.06 18.28 38.26
C ALA A 52 -11.71 17.61 37.84
N THR A 53 -11.54 16.35 38.15
CA THR A 53 -10.42 15.52 37.67
C THR A 53 -10.58 15.07 36.22
N THR A 54 -11.78 15.21 35.64
CA THR A 54 -12.03 14.90 34.24
C THR A 54 -11.79 16.13 33.38
N THR A 55 -11.31 15.94 32.14
CA THR A 55 -11.07 17.03 31.17
C THR A 55 -12.32 17.90 30.99
N ILE A 56 -13.50 17.28 30.95
CA ILE A 56 -14.78 17.96 30.72
C ILE A 56 -15.32 18.62 31.97
N GLY A 57 -15.11 18.02 33.15
CA GLY A 57 -15.62 18.59 34.43
C GLY A 57 -14.78 19.75 34.99
N ALA A 58 -13.55 19.94 34.46
CA ALA A 58 -12.56 20.85 35.07
C ALA A 58 -12.82 22.35 34.81
N SER A 59 -13.54 22.70 33.71
CA SER A 59 -13.67 24.10 33.27
C SER A 59 -15.14 24.50 33.11
N SER A 60 -15.47 25.74 33.48
CA SER A 60 -16.80 26.33 33.29
C SER A 60 -17.14 26.61 31.82
N THR A 61 -16.17 26.59 30.93
CA THR A 61 -16.34 26.72 29.48
C THR A 61 -15.69 25.58 28.75
N ILE A 62 -16.22 25.25 27.58
CA ILE A 62 -15.72 24.20 26.70
C ILE A 62 -15.80 24.66 25.25
N ALA A 63 -14.90 24.20 24.37
CA ALA A 63 -15.03 24.42 22.94
C ALA A 63 -16.34 23.80 22.43
N ARG A 64 -17.05 24.52 21.57
CA ARG A 64 -18.38 24.09 21.05
C ARG A 64 -18.29 22.70 20.41
N GLU A 65 -17.22 22.36 19.70
CA GLU A 65 -17.01 21.05 19.09
C GLU A 65 -17.15 19.90 20.11
N GLY A 66 -16.72 20.09 21.35
CA GLY A 66 -16.86 19.10 22.41
C GLY A 66 -18.32 18.77 22.75
N LEU A 67 -19.24 19.76 22.65
CA LEU A 67 -20.67 19.55 22.88
C LEU A 67 -21.40 18.98 21.66
N LEU A 68 -20.81 19.07 20.46
CA LEU A 68 -21.39 18.55 19.21
C LEU A 68 -21.09 17.08 18.99
N ARG A 69 -20.19 16.49 19.78
CA ARG A 69 -19.85 15.07 19.75
C ARG A 69 -21.04 14.20 20.15
N PRO A 70 -21.14 12.95 19.67
CA PRO A 70 -22.22 12.03 20.02
C PRO A 70 -22.36 11.76 21.54
N TYR A 71 -21.23 11.75 22.23
CA TYR A 71 -21.13 11.47 23.68
C TYR A 71 -20.33 12.57 24.39
N PRO A 72 -20.92 13.81 24.49
CA PRO A 72 -20.13 14.95 24.94
C PRO A 72 -19.68 14.86 26.42
N GLN A 73 -20.26 13.94 27.21
CA GLN A 73 -19.87 13.67 28.60
C GLN A 73 -18.58 12.81 28.70
N PHE A 74 -18.12 12.21 27.59
CA PHE A 74 -16.90 11.43 27.55
C PHE A 74 -15.82 12.13 26.72
N ASP A 75 -14.56 11.94 27.05
CA ASP A 75 -13.45 12.44 26.26
C ASP A 75 -13.32 11.63 24.97
N GLN A 76 -13.24 10.32 25.10
CA GLN A 76 -13.10 9.39 24.00
C GLN A 76 -13.97 8.15 24.20
N VAL A 77 -14.47 7.59 23.11
CA VAL A 77 -15.21 6.33 23.08
C VAL A 77 -14.64 5.47 21.98
N PHE A 78 -13.84 4.49 22.36
CA PHE A 78 -13.20 3.61 21.40
C PHE A 78 -14.05 2.40 21.06
N SER A 79 -14.05 2.04 19.78
CA SER A 79 -14.56 0.78 19.25
C SER A 79 -13.49 0.12 18.42
N THR A 80 -13.33 -1.18 18.60
CA THR A 80 -12.44 -2.00 17.80
C THR A 80 -13.24 -2.71 16.72
N THR A 81 -12.88 -2.52 15.46
CA THR A 81 -13.49 -3.15 14.29
C THR A 81 -12.45 -3.97 13.52
N ASN A 82 -12.89 -5.08 12.91
CA ASN A 82 -12.07 -5.97 12.07
C ASN A 82 -12.68 -6.02 10.66
N ASP A 83 -12.80 -4.87 10.03
CA ASP A 83 -13.46 -4.67 8.74
C ASP A 83 -12.48 -4.33 7.60
N GLY A 84 -11.18 -4.48 7.86
CA GLY A 84 -10.15 -4.37 6.84
C GLY A 84 -10.26 -5.47 5.78
N TYR A 85 -9.93 -5.13 4.55
CA TYR A 85 -9.85 -6.07 3.44
C TYR A 85 -8.78 -5.66 2.44
N SER A 86 -8.33 -6.62 1.64
CA SER A 86 -7.39 -6.39 0.55
C SER A 86 -7.75 -7.22 -0.66
N TRP A 87 -7.28 -6.79 -1.83
CA TRP A 87 -7.45 -7.55 -3.06
C TRP A 87 -6.26 -7.38 -3.99
N TYR A 88 -5.99 -8.45 -4.73
CA TYR A 88 -4.86 -8.54 -5.63
C TYR A 88 -5.34 -9.03 -6.99
N HIS A 89 -4.92 -8.32 -8.03
CA HIS A 89 -5.14 -8.70 -9.43
C HIS A 89 -3.80 -8.87 -10.11
N SER A 90 -3.62 -9.95 -10.85
CA SER A 90 -2.41 -10.12 -11.64
C SER A 90 -2.67 -10.76 -12.99
N MET A 91 -1.83 -10.40 -13.95
CA MET A 91 -1.67 -11.07 -15.23
C MET A 91 -0.25 -11.64 -15.28
N GLN A 92 -0.14 -12.92 -15.58
CA GLN A 92 1.14 -13.61 -15.66
C GLN A 92 1.33 -14.15 -17.09
N LEU A 93 2.49 -13.86 -17.67
CA LEU A 93 2.91 -14.37 -18.97
C LEU A 93 4.17 -15.19 -18.77
N ARG A 94 4.20 -16.38 -19.37
CA ARG A 94 5.36 -17.25 -19.37
C ARG A 94 5.67 -17.68 -20.81
N LEU A 95 6.91 -17.50 -21.21
CA LEU A 95 7.46 -17.95 -22.47
C LEU A 95 8.60 -18.94 -22.16
N GLU A 96 8.50 -20.12 -22.76
CA GLU A 96 9.51 -21.17 -22.60
C GLU A 96 9.95 -21.68 -23.94
N LYS A 97 11.24 -21.71 -24.16
CA LYS A 97 11.87 -22.42 -25.28
C LYS A 97 12.82 -23.48 -24.73
N ARG A 98 12.46 -24.73 -24.95
CA ARG A 98 13.31 -25.87 -24.63
C ARG A 98 14.54 -25.88 -25.51
N PHE A 99 15.60 -26.54 -25.02
CA PHE A 99 16.86 -26.58 -25.71
C PHE A 99 16.70 -27.09 -27.16
N SER A 100 17.00 -26.22 -28.10
CA SER A 100 17.11 -26.56 -29.51
C SER A 100 17.95 -25.48 -30.22
N LYS A 101 18.67 -25.85 -31.24
CA LYS A 101 19.56 -24.95 -32.00
C LYS A 101 20.57 -24.20 -31.10
N GLY A 102 21.01 -24.86 -30.03
CA GLY A 102 22.07 -24.34 -29.16
C GLY A 102 21.61 -23.36 -28.08
N TYR A 103 20.28 -23.20 -27.79
CA TYR A 103 19.86 -22.36 -26.69
C TYR A 103 18.55 -22.80 -26.01
N THR A 104 18.44 -22.43 -24.74
CA THR A 104 17.19 -22.44 -23.98
C THR A 104 16.84 -21.03 -23.56
N PHE A 105 15.57 -20.78 -23.38
CA PHE A 105 15.05 -19.50 -22.89
C PHE A 105 13.83 -19.73 -22.04
N LEU A 106 13.78 -19.08 -20.88
CA LEU A 106 12.59 -18.99 -20.03
C LEU A 106 12.40 -17.53 -19.63
N GLY A 107 11.28 -16.96 -20.05
CA GLY A 107 10.86 -15.62 -19.67
C GLY A 107 9.55 -15.68 -18.90
N ALA A 108 9.47 -14.96 -17.79
CA ALA A 108 8.24 -14.75 -17.03
C ALA A 108 8.03 -13.26 -16.77
N TYR A 109 6.82 -12.81 -16.99
CA TYR A 109 6.41 -11.44 -16.71
C TYR A 109 5.13 -11.45 -15.91
N THR A 110 5.11 -10.71 -14.81
CA THR A 110 3.94 -10.47 -14.00
C THR A 110 3.62 -8.99 -13.98
N TRP A 111 2.38 -8.66 -14.31
CA TRP A 111 1.81 -7.34 -14.06
C TRP A 111 0.72 -7.48 -13.02
N SER A 112 0.80 -6.70 -11.94
CA SER A 112 -0.11 -6.84 -10.81
C SER A 112 -0.53 -5.49 -10.25
N LYS A 113 -1.62 -5.54 -9.50
CA LYS A 113 -2.13 -4.43 -8.70
C LYS A 113 -2.60 -4.98 -7.36
N PHE A 114 -2.01 -4.47 -6.28
CA PHE A 114 -2.39 -4.80 -4.91
C PHE A 114 -3.01 -3.59 -4.23
N MET A 115 -4.24 -3.73 -3.80
CA MET A 115 -5.02 -2.71 -3.12
C MET A 115 -5.40 -3.19 -1.74
N GLN A 116 -5.51 -2.26 -0.80
CA GLN A 116 -5.95 -2.54 0.56
C GLN A 116 -6.87 -1.44 1.07
N ALA A 117 -7.74 -1.81 2.02
CA ALA A 117 -8.62 -0.94 2.75
C ALA A 117 -8.55 -1.35 4.22
N THR A 118 -7.51 -0.92 4.92
CA THR A 118 -7.18 -1.35 6.28
C THR A 118 -7.19 -0.20 7.27
N GLN A 119 -7.41 1.03 6.81
CA GLN A 119 -7.42 2.22 7.64
C GLN A 119 -8.55 3.16 7.25
N TYR A 120 -9.07 3.87 8.22
CA TYR A 120 -10.04 4.95 8.01
C TYR A 120 -9.29 6.27 7.80
N LEU A 121 -9.72 7.05 6.82
CA LEU A 121 -9.19 8.38 6.59
C LEU A 121 -9.63 9.33 7.70
N ASN A 122 -10.92 9.26 8.03
CA ASN A 122 -11.49 9.98 9.17
C ASN A 122 -12.13 8.99 10.15
N GLN A 123 -12.20 9.35 11.42
CA GLN A 123 -12.78 8.50 12.47
C GLN A 123 -14.29 8.25 12.28
N ASP A 124 -14.98 9.16 11.56
CA ASP A 124 -16.42 9.11 11.29
C ASP A 124 -16.76 8.38 9.97
N ASP A 125 -15.77 7.94 9.21
CA ASP A 125 -16.00 7.23 7.95
C ASP A 125 -16.70 5.90 8.19
N LEU A 126 -17.63 5.55 7.30
CA LEU A 126 -18.40 4.30 7.40
C LEU A 126 -17.62 3.07 6.92
N ARG A 127 -16.54 3.28 6.15
CA ARG A 127 -15.73 2.20 5.55
C ARG A 127 -14.27 2.60 5.53
N PRO A 128 -13.34 1.62 5.62
CA PRO A 128 -11.93 1.88 5.41
C PRO A 128 -11.65 2.44 4.01
N SER A 129 -10.66 3.31 3.92
CA SER A 129 -10.26 3.95 2.66
C SER A 129 -9.49 2.98 1.77
N GLU A 130 -9.89 2.89 0.51
CA GLU A 130 -9.25 2.05 -0.50
C GLU A 130 -8.00 2.73 -1.06
N VAL A 131 -6.85 2.11 -0.85
CA VAL A 131 -5.56 2.65 -1.25
C VAL A 131 -4.69 1.59 -1.92
N ILE A 132 -3.68 2.04 -2.66
CA ILE A 132 -2.64 1.14 -3.16
C ILE A 132 -1.82 0.67 -1.97
N SER A 133 -1.62 -0.66 -1.85
CA SER A 133 -0.78 -1.22 -0.80
C SER A 133 0.68 -0.77 -0.96
N ASP A 134 1.37 -0.59 0.14
CA ASP A 134 2.83 -0.40 0.18
C ASP A 134 3.59 -1.66 -0.28
N MET A 135 2.92 -2.80 -0.31
CA MET A 135 3.42 -4.05 -0.88
C MET A 135 3.04 -4.23 -2.36
N ASP A 136 2.56 -3.17 -3.05
CA ASP A 136 2.27 -3.23 -4.47
C ASP A 136 3.57 -3.11 -5.28
N PHE A 137 3.93 -4.17 -5.97
CA PHE A 137 5.04 -4.24 -6.92
C PHE A 137 4.48 -4.53 -8.32
N PRO A 138 4.07 -3.51 -9.06
CA PRO A 138 3.26 -3.69 -10.26
C PRO A 138 3.92 -4.50 -11.37
N HIS A 139 5.25 -4.50 -11.46
CA HIS A 139 5.96 -5.20 -12.53
C HIS A 139 7.06 -6.10 -11.99
N ARG A 140 7.05 -7.36 -12.44
CA ARG A 140 8.12 -8.31 -12.18
C ARG A 140 8.48 -9.05 -13.47
N ILE A 141 9.77 -9.05 -13.81
CA ILE A 141 10.32 -9.73 -14.96
C ILE A 141 11.38 -10.70 -14.45
N SER A 142 11.38 -11.91 -14.98
CA SER A 142 12.44 -12.89 -14.77
C SER A 142 12.76 -13.53 -16.10
N VAL A 143 14.01 -13.48 -16.50
CA VAL A 143 14.51 -14.08 -17.74
C VAL A 143 15.71 -14.94 -17.40
N SER A 144 15.70 -16.18 -17.86
CA SER A 144 16.85 -17.08 -17.74
C SER A 144 17.10 -17.81 -19.05
N GLY A 145 18.34 -18.15 -19.29
CA GLY A 145 18.69 -18.87 -20.51
C GLY A 145 20.10 -19.42 -20.48
N ILE A 146 20.31 -20.34 -21.38
CA ILE A 146 21.64 -20.93 -21.70
C ILE A 146 21.82 -20.80 -23.20
N TYR A 147 22.97 -20.35 -23.62
CA TYR A 147 23.38 -20.25 -25.02
C TYR A 147 24.72 -20.96 -25.22
N GLU A 148 24.72 -21.99 -26.06
CA GLU A 148 25.96 -22.61 -26.52
C GLU A 148 26.60 -21.74 -27.59
N LEU A 149 27.85 -21.38 -27.41
CA LEU A 149 28.57 -20.60 -28.40
C LEU A 149 28.72 -21.36 -29.71
N PRO A 150 28.62 -20.70 -30.87
CA PRO A 150 28.60 -21.34 -32.18
C PRO A 150 30.01 -21.74 -32.67
N PHE A 151 30.93 -22.03 -31.75
CA PHE A 151 32.33 -22.34 -32.06
C PHE A 151 32.66 -23.81 -31.83
N GLY A 152 33.49 -24.41 -32.69
CA GLY A 152 34.02 -25.75 -32.53
C GLY A 152 33.46 -26.77 -33.52
N LYS A 153 33.84 -28.05 -33.33
CA LYS A 153 33.49 -29.15 -34.21
C LYS A 153 31.96 -29.36 -34.32
N GLY A 154 31.45 -29.38 -35.52
CA GLY A 154 30.00 -29.49 -35.76
C GLY A 154 29.23 -28.21 -35.53
N LYS A 155 29.84 -27.08 -35.24
CA LYS A 155 29.27 -25.76 -35.11
C LYS A 155 29.48 -24.92 -36.38
N PRO A 156 28.67 -23.86 -36.59
CA PRO A 156 28.76 -22.98 -37.77
C PRO A 156 30.11 -22.28 -37.94
N VAL A 157 30.82 -22.02 -36.84
CA VAL A 157 32.06 -21.28 -36.82
C VAL A 157 33.21 -22.20 -36.32
N LEU A 158 34.35 -22.15 -36.97
CA LEU A 158 35.57 -22.93 -36.63
C LEU A 158 35.40 -24.47 -36.72
N ASN A 159 34.50 -24.97 -37.57
CA ASN A 159 34.23 -26.38 -37.73
C ASN A 159 35.46 -27.21 -38.20
N GLY A 160 36.46 -26.57 -38.84
CA GLY A 160 37.68 -27.19 -39.33
C GLY A 160 38.93 -26.83 -38.54
N ALA A 161 38.79 -26.31 -37.30
CA ALA A 161 39.92 -25.93 -36.46
C ALA A 161 40.76 -27.14 -36.04
N ASN A 162 42.08 -26.95 -35.83
CA ASN A 162 42.94 -28.02 -35.33
C ASN A 162 42.58 -28.37 -33.87
N SER A 163 42.98 -29.57 -33.42
CA SER A 163 42.62 -30.11 -32.10
C SER A 163 43.01 -29.21 -30.92
N VAL A 164 44.00 -28.35 -31.05
CA VAL A 164 44.42 -27.43 -29.98
C VAL A 164 43.47 -26.27 -29.89
N VAL A 165 43.08 -25.65 -31.00
CA VAL A 165 42.09 -24.55 -31.04
C VAL A 165 40.74 -25.05 -30.59
N GLU A 166 40.34 -26.26 -31.00
CA GLU A 166 39.05 -26.85 -30.58
C GLU A 166 38.96 -27.05 -29.07
N LYS A 167 40.04 -27.50 -28.41
CA LYS A 167 40.07 -27.63 -26.95
C LYS A 167 39.98 -26.32 -26.21
N ILE A 168 40.34 -25.22 -26.82
CA ILE A 168 40.31 -23.87 -26.22
C ILE A 168 38.95 -23.18 -26.45
N VAL A 169 38.40 -23.29 -27.67
CA VAL A 169 37.21 -22.51 -28.08
C VAL A 169 35.92 -23.32 -28.19
N GLY A 170 36.03 -24.68 -28.23
CA GLY A 170 34.87 -25.55 -28.36
C GLY A 170 34.16 -25.81 -27.03
N GLY A 171 32.84 -26.02 -27.09
CA GLY A 171 32.04 -26.46 -25.95
C GLY A 171 31.67 -25.38 -24.91
N TRP A 172 31.94 -24.13 -25.19
CA TRP A 172 31.58 -23.05 -24.30
C TRP A 172 30.07 -22.76 -24.32
N GLN A 173 29.52 -22.53 -23.12
CA GLN A 173 28.14 -22.07 -22.96
C GLN A 173 28.12 -20.84 -22.04
N VAL A 174 27.20 -19.92 -22.33
CA VAL A 174 26.90 -18.78 -21.49
C VAL A 174 25.51 -19.00 -20.88
N SER A 175 25.44 -18.92 -19.57
CA SER A 175 24.16 -18.98 -18.87
C SER A 175 23.96 -17.71 -18.03
N GLY A 176 22.69 -17.26 -17.92
CA GLY A 176 22.39 -16.09 -17.15
C GLY A 176 20.97 -16.09 -16.64
N ILE A 177 20.78 -15.38 -15.53
CA ILE A 177 19.46 -15.08 -14.96
C ILE A 177 19.40 -13.56 -14.77
N TYR A 178 18.37 -12.97 -15.31
CA TYR A 178 18.04 -11.56 -15.11
C TYR A 178 16.71 -11.46 -14.37
N SER A 179 16.66 -10.65 -13.31
CA SER A 179 15.47 -10.37 -12.55
C SER A 179 15.30 -8.87 -12.41
N TYR A 180 14.10 -8.41 -12.64
CA TYR A 180 13.68 -7.03 -12.41
C TYR A 180 12.36 -7.01 -11.65
N GLN A 181 12.24 -6.10 -10.70
CA GLN A 181 11.02 -5.81 -9.98
C GLN A 181 10.91 -4.30 -9.82
N SER A 182 9.72 -3.75 -10.07
CA SER A 182 9.45 -2.34 -9.78
C SER A 182 9.58 -2.06 -8.28
N GLY A 183 9.87 -0.82 -7.93
CA GLY A 183 9.83 -0.38 -6.54
C GLY A 183 8.41 -0.45 -5.96
N PRO A 184 8.28 -0.41 -4.63
CA PRO A 184 6.99 -0.26 -3.97
C PRO A 184 6.35 1.08 -4.31
N SER A 185 5.04 1.19 -4.06
CA SER A 185 4.34 2.47 -4.14
C SER A 185 5.00 3.47 -3.18
N ILE A 186 5.38 4.63 -3.69
CA ILE A 186 5.91 5.70 -2.85
C ILE A 186 4.72 6.31 -2.11
N GLY A 187 4.72 6.17 -0.78
CA GLY A 187 3.77 6.84 0.09
C GLY A 187 3.90 8.37 -0.03
N GLY A 188 2.82 9.09 0.27
CA GLY A 188 2.83 10.55 0.29
C GLY A 188 3.82 11.12 1.34
N PRO A 189 3.94 12.44 1.45
CA PRO A 189 5.02 13.14 2.17
C PRO A 189 5.15 12.80 3.67
N ASN A 190 4.22 12.08 4.27
CA ASN A 190 4.26 11.64 5.67
C ASN A 190 4.65 10.16 5.87
N GLY A 191 5.22 9.50 4.85
CA GLY A 191 5.99 8.25 5.02
C GLY A 191 5.19 6.97 5.21
N GLY A 192 3.90 6.94 4.92
CA GLY A 192 3.09 5.70 4.86
C GLY A 192 2.52 5.48 3.48
N ALA A 193 2.13 4.26 3.13
CA ALA A 193 1.41 3.96 1.89
C ALA A 193 0.14 4.83 1.72
N ASN A 194 -0.39 5.33 2.82
CA ASN A 194 -1.52 6.23 2.93
C ASN A 194 -1.11 7.68 3.25
N GLY A 195 0.08 8.10 2.85
CA GLY A 195 0.72 9.37 3.20
C GLY A 195 0.01 10.67 2.82
N TRP A 196 -1.28 10.62 2.60
CA TRP A 196 -2.17 11.77 2.53
C TRP A 196 -2.83 11.94 3.89
N ALA A 197 -2.07 12.41 4.87
CA ALA A 197 -2.70 12.99 6.05
C ALA A 197 -3.36 14.30 5.61
N TYR A 198 -4.64 14.25 5.36
CA TYR A 198 -5.44 15.46 5.29
C TYR A 198 -5.58 15.97 6.73
N ASN A 199 -4.68 16.84 7.14
CA ASN A 199 -4.91 17.68 8.30
C ASN A 199 -5.96 18.72 7.90
N ASN A 200 -7.21 18.44 8.14
CA ASN A 200 -8.24 19.44 8.24
C ASN A 200 -8.27 19.99 9.66
#